data_85aa0e59f8ce21f4db744e211d185a08
#
_entry.id   85aa0e59f8ce21f4db744e211d185a08
#
_cell.length_a   1.000
_cell.length_b   1.000
_cell.length_c   1.000
_cell.angle_alpha   90.00
_cell.angle_beta   90.00
_cell.angle_gamma   90.00
#
_symmetry.space_group_name_H-M   'P 1'
#
loop_
_entity.id
_entity.type
_entity.pdbx_description
1 polymer ?
#
loop_
_entity_poly.entity_id
_entity_poly.type
_entity_poly.pdbx_seq_one_letter_code
_entity_poly.pdbx_strand_id
1 'polypeptide(L)'
;MKTRKLTMAQAIVQFLKSQYVSRDGQEQPFFAGIFGIFGHGNVAGMGQALHQYRNEFQYYQPRNEQAMVHTAVAYAKMKNRLSTLACTSSIGPGATNMITGAATATINRLPVLLLPGDIFARRNVAPVLQQLESNASQDISVNDCFKPVSKYWDRLNRADQAITALPEAMRVLTSPVETGAVTLALPQDVQTEAFEYPEALFEKRIWTVPRNRPDRNLLAQAAALIKTSKTPLIIAGGGVLYSEATAALSTFVEKTGIPVSETQAGKGALNFDHPNNLGAMGATGTPGANIIAREADLVITIGTRLSDFTTASKTAFQNPNVKFIAINVAEFDAAKQSALPVVGDARAILEELTEAVQGYRVSDDVIQRVATFKNEWETEVDRIYNLGHRPILSQGEVIGAVNSFSDPKDVMICAAGSMPGDLHKLWRTRDPKGYHMEYGNSCMGYEIAGGLGIKMADPNREVYVMVGDGSYLMMAQEIATSVQEGLKLTIMLLNNHGFASIGSLSNAVGAHEYGTKYRMRNAQTGQLDGSNIPTDLAANAESLGAIVLRPEGKEGLLKALDEAKTYDRTTVIAIDVDREVRVPGYESWWDVPIAEVSTVDEVKAARKEYEEMVVKEKYFL
;
A
#
# COMPACT_ATOMS: atom_id res chain seq x y z
N MET A 1 39.58 19.28 -11.11
CA MET A 1 38.65 18.17 -10.92
C MET A 1 38.39 17.56 -12.29
N LYS A 2 38.46 16.24 -12.45
CA LYS A 2 38.13 15.58 -13.71
C LYS A 2 36.66 15.72 -14.01
N THR A 3 36.27 16.09 -15.23
CA THR A 3 34.89 16.32 -15.64
C THR A 3 34.52 15.45 -16.85
N ARG A 4 33.24 15.23 -17.04
CA ARG A 4 32.63 14.54 -18.19
C ARG A 4 31.51 15.42 -18.75
N LYS A 5 31.61 15.72 -20.05
CA LYS A 5 30.58 16.47 -20.75
C LYS A 5 29.40 15.58 -21.10
N LEU A 6 28.26 15.83 -20.50
CA LEU A 6 27.00 15.09 -20.70
C LEU A 6 25.82 16.05 -20.78
N THR A 7 24.73 15.64 -21.44
CA THR A 7 23.46 16.34 -21.26
C THR A 7 22.92 16.08 -19.85
N MET A 8 22.02 16.95 -19.34
CA MET A 8 21.41 16.74 -18.03
C MET A 8 20.73 15.36 -17.92
N ALA A 9 19.96 14.95 -18.94
CA ALA A 9 19.32 13.63 -18.95
C ALA A 9 20.35 12.48 -18.93
N GLN A 10 21.44 12.58 -19.68
CA GLN A 10 22.53 11.59 -19.66
C GLN A 10 23.17 11.50 -18.27
N ALA A 11 23.42 12.66 -17.65
CA ALA A 11 23.95 12.72 -16.29
C ALA A 11 23.02 12.07 -15.26
N ILE A 12 21.69 12.31 -15.35
CA ILE A 12 20.70 11.67 -14.49
C ILE A 12 20.77 10.14 -14.64
N VAL A 13 20.74 9.60 -15.86
CA VAL A 13 20.80 8.13 -16.07
C VAL A 13 22.10 7.52 -15.52
N GLN A 14 23.25 8.18 -15.76
CA GLN A 14 24.52 7.70 -15.23
C GLN A 14 24.60 7.76 -13.70
N PHE A 15 24.00 8.80 -13.10
CA PHE A 15 23.89 8.90 -11.64
C PHE A 15 23.05 7.78 -11.06
N LEU A 16 21.83 7.55 -11.57
CA LEU A 16 20.92 6.52 -11.04
C LEU A 16 21.56 5.13 -11.02
N LYS A 17 22.30 4.79 -12.07
CA LYS A 17 23.00 3.51 -12.21
C LYS A 17 24.08 3.29 -11.15
N SER A 18 24.68 4.36 -10.62
CA SER A 18 25.80 4.29 -9.68
C SER A 18 25.38 4.32 -8.19
N GLN A 19 24.05 4.41 -7.92
CA GLN A 19 23.55 4.51 -6.54
C GLN A 19 23.27 3.13 -5.94
N TYR A 20 23.84 2.88 -4.79
CA TYR A 20 23.70 1.65 -4.01
C TYR A 20 23.20 1.96 -2.60
N VAL A 21 22.58 0.98 -1.98
CA VAL A 21 22.16 1.05 -0.58
C VAL A 21 22.77 -0.11 0.21
N SER A 22 23.08 0.12 1.47
CA SER A 22 23.55 -0.93 2.38
C SER A 22 22.76 -0.92 3.67
N ARG A 23 22.34 -2.11 4.13
CA ARG A 23 21.78 -2.34 5.47
C ARG A 23 22.31 -3.68 6.01
N ASP A 24 22.72 -3.70 7.28
CA ASP A 24 23.30 -4.89 7.94
C ASP A 24 24.47 -5.53 7.16
N GLY A 25 25.26 -4.73 6.46
CA GLY A 25 26.40 -5.20 5.66
C GLY A 25 26.02 -5.79 4.29
N GLN A 26 24.73 -5.86 3.95
CA GLN A 26 24.27 -6.27 2.62
C GLN A 26 24.11 -5.06 1.71
N GLU A 27 24.75 -5.12 0.56
CA GLU A 27 24.75 -4.06 -0.44
C GLU A 27 23.97 -4.49 -1.68
N GLN A 28 23.18 -3.56 -2.26
CA GLN A 28 22.45 -3.77 -3.50
C GLN A 28 22.26 -2.46 -4.28
N PRO A 29 22.05 -2.53 -5.62
CA PRO A 29 21.63 -1.36 -6.40
C PRO A 29 20.33 -0.78 -5.87
N PHE A 30 20.26 0.56 -5.77
CA PHE A 30 19.05 1.21 -5.29
C PHE A 30 17.97 1.31 -6.38
N PHE A 31 18.37 1.64 -7.63
CA PHE A 31 17.44 1.67 -8.75
C PHE A 31 17.57 0.39 -9.59
N ALA A 32 16.48 -0.38 -9.68
CA ALA A 32 16.41 -1.58 -10.52
C ALA A 32 16.11 -1.26 -11.99
N GLY A 33 15.80 -0.02 -12.31
CA GLY A 33 15.49 0.46 -13.64
C GLY A 33 14.59 1.68 -13.63
N ILE A 34 14.04 2.01 -14.78
CA ILE A 34 13.18 3.15 -14.99
C ILE A 34 11.97 2.79 -15.87
N PHE A 35 10.78 3.16 -15.43
CA PHE A 35 9.59 3.23 -16.26
C PHE A 35 9.51 4.57 -17.01
N GLY A 36 9.00 4.54 -18.23
CA GLY A 36 8.80 5.79 -18.96
C GLY A 36 7.73 5.72 -20.04
N ILE A 37 6.96 6.80 -20.14
CA ILE A 37 6.12 7.09 -21.30
C ILE A 37 6.68 8.34 -21.97
N PHE A 38 7.04 8.21 -23.26
CA PHE A 38 7.65 9.29 -23.98
C PHE A 38 6.61 10.13 -24.72
N GLY A 39 6.84 11.44 -24.69
CA GLY A 39 6.20 12.45 -25.51
C GLY A 39 7.24 13.54 -25.81
N HIS A 40 6.82 14.64 -26.42
CA HIS A 40 7.75 15.72 -26.80
C HIS A 40 8.48 16.35 -25.58
N GLY A 41 7.92 16.23 -24.38
CA GLY A 41 8.49 16.78 -23.16
C GLY A 41 9.68 16.01 -22.57
N ASN A 42 9.94 14.76 -22.99
CA ASN A 42 11.02 13.94 -22.45
C ASN A 42 11.74 13.05 -23.49
N VAL A 43 11.23 12.92 -24.72
CA VAL A 43 11.80 12.00 -25.72
C VAL A 43 13.21 12.42 -26.15
N ALA A 44 13.44 13.72 -26.34
CA ALA A 44 14.74 14.23 -26.79
C ALA A 44 15.80 14.23 -25.67
N GLY A 45 15.38 14.32 -24.40
CA GLY A 45 16.23 14.26 -23.23
C GLY A 45 16.34 12.85 -22.66
N MET A 46 15.40 12.47 -21.76
CA MET A 46 15.42 11.17 -21.09
C MET A 46 15.33 10.01 -22.07
N GLY A 47 14.51 10.09 -23.13
CA GLY A 47 14.40 9.04 -24.13
C GLY A 47 15.72 8.81 -24.87
N GLN A 48 16.43 9.87 -25.29
CA GLN A 48 17.74 9.77 -25.92
C GLN A 48 18.78 9.18 -24.96
N ALA A 49 18.80 9.62 -23.70
CA ALA A 49 19.74 9.12 -22.72
C ALA A 49 19.52 7.64 -22.41
N LEU A 50 18.28 7.20 -22.24
CA LEU A 50 17.95 5.79 -22.01
C LEU A 50 18.29 4.92 -23.22
N HIS A 51 18.06 5.40 -24.45
CA HIS A 51 18.50 4.69 -25.65
C HIS A 51 20.03 4.54 -25.71
N GLN A 52 20.77 5.59 -25.35
CA GLN A 52 22.26 5.55 -25.34
C GLN A 52 22.78 4.53 -24.34
N TYR A 53 22.17 4.41 -23.17
CA TYR A 53 22.60 3.52 -22.08
C TYR A 53 21.73 2.26 -21.93
N ARG A 54 20.99 1.86 -22.97
CA ARG A 54 20.03 0.74 -22.94
C ARG A 54 20.59 -0.62 -22.51
N ASN A 55 21.90 -0.84 -22.69
CA ASN A 55 22.58 -2.06 -22.26
C ASN A 55 23.10 -2.00 -20.82
N GLU A 56 22.95 -0.85 -20.15
CA GLU A 56 23.52 -0.58 -18.83
C GLU A 56 22.47 -0.25 -17.78
N PHE A 57 21.28 0.20 -18.19
CA PHE A 57 20.18 0.56 -17.30
C PHE A 57 18.85 0.14 -17.90
N GLN A 58 18.09 -0.67 -17.15
CA GLN A 58 16.86 -1.29 -17.64
C GLN A 58 15.75 -0.26 -17.79
N TYR A 59 15.11 -0.26 -18.96
CA TYR A 59 13.92 0.52 -19.27
C TYR A 59 12.71 -0.39 -19.38
N TYR A 60 11.55 0.07 -18.85
CA TYR A 60 10.26 -0.59 -18.94
C TYR A 60 9.21 0.34 -19.54
N GLN A 61 8.34 -0.19 -20.38
CA GLN A 61 7.30 0.57 -21.06
C GLN A 61 5.92 0.26 -20.46
N PRO A 62 5.34 1.14 -19.61
CA PRO A 62 4.00 0.98 -19.08
C PRO A 62 2.93 1.46 -20.07
N ARG A 63 1.65 1.33 -19.69
CA ARG A 63 0.51 1.82 -20.47
C ARG A 63 -0.15 3.04 -19.85
N ASN A 64 0.18 3.36 -18.59
CA ASN A 64 -0.37 4.50 -17.87
C ASN A 64 0.65 5.02 -16.84
N GLU A 65 0.76 6.35 -16.72
CA GLU A 65 1.74 6.97 -15.83
C GLU A 65 1.41 6.77 -14.34
N GLN A 66 0.14 6.75 -13.95
CA GLN A 66 -0.26 6.39 -12.58
C GLN A 66 0.15 4.95 -12.27
N ALA A 67 -0.11 4.03 -13.20
CA ALA A 67 0.21 2.62 -13.04
C ALA A 67 1.73 2.38 -12.87
N MET A 68 2.60 3.06 -13.65
CA MET A 68 4.05 2.88 -13.47
C MET A 68 4.51 3.30 -12.06
N VAL A 69 3.90 4.35 -11.49
CA VAL A 69 4.22 4.76 -10.11
C VAL A 69 3.72 3.72 -9.11
N HIS A 70 2.50 3.17 -9.31
CA HIS A 70 2.00 2.08 -8.47
C HIS A 70 2.89 0.83 -8.53
N THR A 71 3.38 0.47 -9.71
CA THR A 71 4.35 -0.63 -9.88
C THR A 71 5.63 -0.36 -9.09
N ALA A 72 6.19 0.86 -9.17
CA ALA A 72 7.37 1.25 -8.40
C ALA A 72 7.12 1.24 -6.89
N VAL A 73 5.95 1.68 -6.43
CA VAL A 73 5.51 1.62 -5.02
C VAL A 73 5.49 0.18 -4.52
N ALA A 74 4.87 -0.73 -5.27
CA ALA A 74 4.79 -2.14 -4.90
C ALA A 74 6.16 -2.82 -4.89
N TYR A 75 7.00 -2.51 -5.88
CA TYR A 75 8.39 -2.98 -5.94
C TYR A 75 9.16 -2.55 -4.68
N ALA A 76 9.12 -1.26 -4.33
CA ALA A 76 9.81 -0.72 -3.17
C ALA A 76 9.32 -1.33 -1.85
N LYS A 77 8.01 -1.62 -1.73
CA LYS A 77 7.42 -2.31 -0.57
C LYS A 77 7.98 -3.74 -0.45
N MET A 78 8.05 -4.48 -1.53
CA MET A 78 8.62 -5.83 -1.54
C MET A 78 10.10 -5.84 -1.17
N LYS A 79 10.84 -4.82 -1.59
CA LYS A 79 12.29 -4.64 -1.29
C LYS A 79 12.55 -3.95 0.06
N ASN A 80 11.59 -3.87 0.97
CA ASN A 80 11.76 -3.23 2.28
C ASN A 80 12.32 -1.80 2.23
N ARG A 81 11.95 -1.04 1.16
CA ARG A 81 12.44 0.33 0.89
C ARG A 81 13.94 0.43 0.50
N LEU A 82 14.59 -0.72 0.28
CA LEU A 82 16.04 -0.78 -0.05
C LEU A 82 16.32 -0.82 -1.55
N SER A 83 15.30 -0.81 -2.38
CA SER A 83 15.41 -0.68 -3.83
C SER A 83 14.09 -0.17 -4.39
N THR A 84 14.15 0.51 -5.53
CA THR A 84 13.00 1.10 -6.21
C THR A 84 13.17 1.19 -7.71
N LEU A 85 12.19 1.78 -8.38
CA LEU A 85 12.20 2.14 -9.79
C LEU A 85 12.03 3.66 -9.91
N ALA A 86 12.68 4.26 -10.91
CA ALA A 86 12.36 5.64 -11.30
C ALA A 86 11.21 5.65 -12.31
N CYS A 87 10.52 6.79 -12.45
CA CYS A 87 9.41 6.97 -13.39
C CYS A 87 9.59 8.30 -14.14
N THR A 88 9.57 8.27 -15.48
CA THR A 88 9.61 9.49 -16.30
C THR A 88 8.38 9.59 -17.17
N SER A 89 7.85 10.78 -17.33
CA SER A 89 6.72 11.08 -18.19
C SER A 89 6.97 12.31 -19.06
N SER A 90 6.13 12.48 -20.09
CA SER A 90 6.05 13.73 -20.82
C SER A 90 5.53 14.87 -19.93
N ILE A 91 5.41 16.06 -20.51
CA ILE A 91 4.83 17.23 -19.84
C ILE A 91 3.30 17.15 -19.74
N GLY A 92 2.71 18.05 -18.98
CA GLY A 92 1.26 18.26 -18.92
C GLY A 92 0.49 17.02 -18.43
N PRO A 93 -0.41 16.45 -19.26
CA PRO A 93 -1.26 15.32 -18.86
C PRO A 93 -0.46 14.08 -18.45
N GLY A 94 0.68 13.78 -19.10
CA GLY A 94 1.54 12.67 -18.70
C GLY A 94 2.11 12.87 -17.29
N ALA A 95 2.53 14.10 -16.98
CA ALA A 95 3.00 14.43 -15.62
C ALA A 95 1.86 14.35 -14.60
N THR A 96 0.71 14.96 -14.87
CA THR A 96 -0.42 14.98 -13.92
C THR A 96 -0.97 13.59 -13.61
N ASN A 97 -0.91 12.65 -14.54
CA ASN A 97 -1.31 11.27 -14.31
C ASN A 97 -0.48 10.58 -13.20
N MET A 98 0.75 11.02 -12.91
CA MET A 98 1.56 10.45 -11.83
C MET A 98 1.16 10.93 -10.42
N ILE A 99 0.35 11.99 -10.28
CA ILE A 99 0.10 12.66 -8.98
C ILE A 99 -0.53 11.71 -7.97
N THR A 100 -1.54 10.91 -8.36
CA THR A 100 -2.15 9.90 -7.49
C THR A 100 -1.13 8.86 -7.02
N GLY A 101 -0.27 8.40 -7.95
CA GLY A 101 0.82 7.48 -7.59
C GLY A 101 1.84 8.10 -6.63
N ALA A 102 2.18 9.39 -6.80
CA ALA A 102 3.04 10.12 -5.88
C ALA A 102 2.42 10.22 -4.47
N ALA A 103 1.12 10.52 -4.39
CA ALA A 103 0.39 10.51 -3.12
C ALA A 103 0.44 9.13 -2.44
N THR A 104 0.23 8.06 -3.22
CA THR A 104 0.32 6.67 -2.75
C THR A 104 1.71 6.35 -2.20
N ALA A 105 2.78 6.74 -2.91
CA ALA A 105 4.16 6.56 -2.44
C ALA A 105 4.41 7.32 -1.12
N THR A 106 3.97 8.57 -1.05
CA THR A 106 4.23 9.46 0.10
C THR A 106 3.45 9.04 1.33
N ILE A 107 2.16 8.72 1.23
CA ILE A 107 1.36 8.29 2.39
C ILE A 107 1.85 6.94 2.94
N ASN A 108 2.35 6.05 2.09
CA ASN A 108 2.90 4.76 2.49
C ASN A 108 4.40 4.81 2.83
N ARG A 109 5.05 5.98 2.68
CA ARG A 109 6.49 6.16 2.91
C ARG A 109 7.33 5.16 2.12
N LEU A 110 7.06 5.05 0.82
CA LEU A 110 7.76 4.17 -0.10
C LEU A 110 8.56 5.00 -1.10
N PRO A 111 9.87 4.73 -1.26
CA PRO A 111 10.72 5.52 -2.14
C PRO A 111 10.33 5.34 -3.60
N VAL A 112 10.05 6.44 -4.30
CA VAL A 112 9.89 6.46 -5.76
C VAL A 112 10.43 7.78 -6.29
N LEU A 113 11.27 7.72 -7.33
CA LEU A 113 11.78 8.90 -8.01
C LEU A 113 10.93 9.22 -9.23
N LEU A 114 10.35 10.41 -9.28
CA LEU A 114 9.53 10.91 -10.37
C LEU A 114 10.29 11.97 -11.15
N LEU A 115 10.37 11.82 -12.46
CA LEU A 115 11.11 12.65 -13.40
C LEU A 115 10.17 13.17 -14.51
N PRO A 116 9.13 13.97 -14.17
CA PRO A 116 8.24 14.55 -15.18
C PRO A 116 8.96 15.57 -16.05
N GLY A 117 8.65 15.60 -17.35
CA GLY A 117 8.98 16.74 -18.19
C GLY A 117 8.30 18.02 -17.71
N ASP A 118 8.92 19.18 -17.95
CA ASP A 118 8.38 20.49 -17.57
C ASP A 118 8.46 21.50 -18.72
N ILE A 119 7.88 22.67 -18.52
CA ILE A 119 7.94 23.80 -19.45
C ILE A 119 9.38 24.17 -19.80
N PHE A 120 9.57 24.88 -20.92
CA PHE A 120 10.89 25.42 -21.27
C PHE A 120 11.40 26.43 -20.22
N ALA A 121 12.57 26.18 -19.65
CA ALA A 121 13.19 27.11 -18.71
C ALA A 121 13.49 28.50 -19.35
N ARG A 122 13.86 28.50 -20.65
CA ARG A 122 14.13 29.74 -21.41
C ARG A 122 12.89 30.57 -21.77
N ARG A 123 11.66 30.05 -21.61
CA ARG A 123 10.34 30.72 -21.72
C ARG A 123 9.98 31.38 -23.07
N ASN A 124 10.92 31.66 -23.96
CA ASN A 124 10.68 32.40 -25.21
C ASN A 124 9.76 31.69 -26.23
N VAL A 125 9.45 30.40 -25.99
CA VAL A 125 8.56 29.60 -26.84
C VAL A 125 7.12 29.52 -26.32
N ALA A 126 6.85 30.15 -25.16
CA ALA A 126 5.51 30.13 -24.56
C ALA A 126 4.47 30.83 -25.47
N PRO A 127 3.18 30.38 -25.45
CA PRO A 127 2.63 29.27 -24.68
C PRO A 127 3.05 27.88 -25.23
N VAL A 128 3.33 26.96 -24.31
CA VAL A 128 3.85 25.61 -24.65
C VAL A 128 2.70 24.60 -24.73
N LEU A 129 2.74 23.73 -25.74
CA LEU A 129 1.79 22.62 -25.90
C LEU A 129 1.71 21.76 -24.63
N GLN A 130 0.49 21.39 -24.22
CA GLN A 130 0.21 20.56 -23.04
C GLN A 130 0.65 21.18 -21.68
N GLN A 131 0.82 22.50 -21.62
CA GLN A 131 1.11 23.20 -20.38
C GLN A 131 -0.01 24.17 -19.99
N LEU A 132 -0.04 24.49 -18.70
CA LEU A 132 -0.90 25.57 -18.23
C LEU A 132 -0.29 26.92 -18.58
N GLU A 133 -1.14 27.85 -18.99
CA GLU A 133 -0.78 29.25 -19.13
C GLU A 133 -1.35 30.02 -17.93
N SER A 134 -0.48 30.67 -17.17
CA SER A 134 -0.87 31.44 -15.99
C SER A 134 -0.59 32.93 -16.21
N ASN A 135 -1.59 33.76 -15.99
CA ASN A 135 -1.46 35.20 -15.99
C ASN A 135 -0.82 35.77 -14.70
N ALA A 136 -0.66 34.91 -13.67
CA ALA A 136 -0.10 35.31 -12.39
C ALA A 136 1.43 35.13 -12.32
N SER A 137 1.97 34.12 -13.04
CA SER A 137 3.40 33.81 -13.02
C SER A 137 3.79 32.92 -14.19
N GLN A 138 4.94 33.21 -14.80
CA GLN A 138 5.55 32.36 -15.82
C GLN A 138 6.28 31.13 -15.25
N ASP A 139 6.43 31.03 -13.93
CA ASP A 139 7.07 29.90 -13.25
C ASP A 139 6.08 28.77 -12.89
N ILE A 140 4.78 29.03 -12.98
CA ILE A 140 3.75 28.03 -12.67
C ILE A 140 3.65 27.00 -13.80
N SER A 141 3.77 25.74 -13.45
CA SER A 141 3.47 24.61 -14.33
C SER A 141 2.60 23.56 -13.61
N VAL A 142 2.11 22.57 -14.34
CA VAL A 142 1.35 21.44 -13.72
C VAL A 142 2.17 20.70 -12.69
N ASN A 143 3.51 20.72 -12.80
CA ASN A 143 4.39 20.02 -11.88
C ASN A 143 4.42 20.63 -10.46
N ASP A 144 3.91 21.85 -10.28
CA ASP A 144 3.70 22.42 -8.95
C ASP A 144 2.68 21.62 -8.11
N CYS A 145 1.78 20.87 -8.77
CA CYS A 145 0.84 19.96 -8.10
C CYS A 145 1.52 18.80 -7.36
N PHE A 146 2.79 18.49 -7.67
CA PHE A 146 3.54 17.47 -6.94
C PHE A 146 4.05 17.93 -5.57
N LYS A 147 4.11 19.22 -5.30
CA LYS A 147 4.62 19.75 -4.04
C LYS A 147 3.95 19.15 -2.80
N PRO A 148 2.60 19.11 -2.69
CA PRO A 148 1.93 18.54 -1.52
C PRO A 148 2.00 17.01 -1.43
N VAL A 149 2.32 16.32 -2.51
CA VAL A 149 2.36 14.85 -2.58
C VAL A 149 3.78 14.27 -2.65
N SER A 150 4.81 15.13 -2.60
CA SER A 150 6.23 14.72 -2.60
C SER A 150 6.91 15.04 -1.27
N LYS A 151 7.87 14.21 -0.87
CA LYS A 151 8.74 14.45 0.29
C LYS A 151 9.89 15.40 -0.04
N TYR A 152 10.31 15.41 -1.29
CA TYR A 152 11.22 16.40 -1.85
C TYR A 152 10.78 16.72 -3.27
N TRP A 153 10.78 17.99 -3.61
CA TRP A 153 10.41 18.49 -4.93
C TRP A 153 11.40 19.57 -5.37
N ASP A 154 11.89 19.49 -6.60
CA ASP A 154 12.71 20.51 -7.21
C ASP A 154 12.41 20.64 -8.71
N ARG A 155 12.73 21.81 -9.31
CA ARG A 155 12.67 22.06 -10.74
C ARG A 155 14.08 22.39 -11.23
N LEU A 156 14.64 21.58 -12.10
CA LEU A 156 16.00 21.72 -12.60
C LEU A 156 16.02 22.67 -13.81
N ASN A 157 15.98 23.98 -13.55
CA ASN A 157 16.01 25.03 -14.58
C ASN A 157 17.39 25.23 -15.23
N ARG A 158 18.42 24.57 -14.74
CA ARG A 158 19.79 24.59 -15.24
C ARG A 158 20.41 23.21 -15.12
N ALA A 159 21.22 22.84 -16.11
CA ALA A 159 21.84 21.51 -16.13
C ALA A 159 22.75 21.24 -14.91
N ASP A 160 23.44 22.27 -14.39
CA ASP A 160 24.33 22.16 -13.22
C ASP A 160 23.60 21.91 -11.90
N GLN A 161 22.30 22.23 -11.79
CA GLN A 161 21.50 21.96 -10.58
C GLN A 161 21.39 20.45 -10.27
N ALA A 162 21.55 19.59 -11.27
CA ALA A 162 21.56 18.14 -11.06
C ALA A 162 22.65 17.68 -10.07
N ILE A 163 23.78 18.44 -9.95
CA ILE A 163 24.89 18.11 -9.04
C ILE A 163 24.44 18.12 -7.56
N THR A 164 23.51 18.99 -7.22
CA THR A 164 22.98 19.12 -5.84
C THR A 164 21.64 18.41 -5.66
N ALA A 165 20.74 18.49 -6.62
CA ALA A 165 19.40 17.92 -6.50
C ALA A 165 19.40 16.39 -6.48
N LEU A 166 20.27 15.73 -7.25
CA LEU A 166 20.35 14.27 -7.29
C LEU A 166 20.79 13.64 -5.96
N PRO A 167 21.90 14.11 -5.32
CA PRO A 167 22.25 13.63 -3.98
C PRO A 167 21.20 13.93 -2.92
N GLU A 168 20.50 15.07 -2.98
CA GLU A 168 19.41 15.40 -2.04
C GLU A 168 18.21 14.47 -2.26
N ALA A 169 17.85 14.16 -3.49
CA ALA A 169 16.84 13.15 -3.81
C ALA A 169 17.20 11.79 -3.16
N MET A 170 18.46 11.35 -3.28
CA MET A 170 18.91 10.09 -2.66
C MET A 170 18.85 10.13 -1.14
N ARG A 171 19.21 11.26 -0.50
CA ARG A 171 19.11 11.44 0.96
C ARG A 171 17.68 11.17 1.43
N VAL A 172 16.69 11.72 0.73
CA VAL A 172 15.28 11.54 1.08
C VAL A 172 14.82 10.12 0.76
N LEU A 173 15.12 9.60 -0.42
CA LEU A 173 14.69 8.26 -0.85
C LEU A 173 15.21 7.14 0.06
N THR A 174 16.43 7.28 0.60
CA THR A 174 17.05 6.27 1.47
C THR A 174 16.79 6.48 2.96
N SER A 175 16.15 7.59 3.34
CA SER A 175 15.82 7.88 4.74
C SER A 175 14.70 6.95 5.24
N PRO A 176 14.88 6.21 6.34
CA PRO A 176 13.82 5.40 6.93
C PRO A 176 12.63 6.23 7.46
N VAL A 177 12.84 7.53 7.71
CA VAL A 177 11.85 8.45 8.31
C VAL A 177 11.16 9.31 7.26
N GLU A 178 11.95 9.93 6.35
CA GLU A 178 11.48 10.95 5.42
C GLU A 178 11.07 10.39 4.05
N THR A 179 11.33 9.12 3.75
CA THR A 179 11.11 8.54 2.43
C THR A 179 9.66 8.64 1.95
N GLY A 180 9.49 8.70 0.65
CA GLY A 180 8.24 8.83 -0.09
C GLY A 180 8.53 9.14 -1.55
N ALA A 181 7.57 9.74 -2.25
CA ALA A 181 7.81 10.28 -3.58
C ALA A 181 8.82 11.42 -3.54
N VAL A 182 9.79 11.39 -4.44
CA VAL A 182 10.69 12.51 -4.75
C VAL A 182 10.45 12.91 -6.19
N THR A 183 10.17 14.18 -6.44
CA THR A 183 9.89 14.70 -7.78
C THR A 183 10.95 15.71 -8.20
N LEU A 184 11.63 15.43 -9.31
CA LEU A 184 12.52 16.37 -9.99
C LEU A 184 11.89 16.72 -11.34
N ALA A 185 11.34 17.91 -11.45
CA ALA A 185 10.72 18.41 -12.67
C ALA A 185 11.82 18.83 -13.67
N LEU A 186 11.75 18.32 -14.89
CA LEU A 186 12.81 18.43 -15.89
C LEU A 186 12.34 19.28 -17.08
N PRO A 187 12.63 20.60 -17.14
CA PRO A 187 12.34 21.41 -18.30
C PRO A 187 12.89 20.79 -19.59
N GLN A 188 12.04 20.73 -20.62
CA GLN A 188 12.36 19.93 -21.82
C GLN A 188 13.58 20.43 -22.61
N ASP A 189 13.89 21.73 -22.56
CA ASP A 189 15.12 22.29 -23.13
C ASP A 189 16.35 21.95 -22.30
N VAL A 190 16.26 22.04 -20.97
CA VAL A 190 17.38 21.78 -20.06
C VAL A 190 17.80 20.30 -20.05
N GLN A 191 16.86 19.36 -20.27
CA GLN A 191 17.21 17.94 -20.41
C GLN A 191 18.30 17.69 -21.46
N THR A 192 18.32 18.49 -22.51
CA THR A 192 19.26 18.36 -23.65
C THR A 192 20.49 19.27 -23.55
N GLU A 193 20.54 20.17 -22.59
CA GLU A 193 21.70 21.05 -22.36
C GLU A 193 22.88 20.26 -21.80
N ALA A 194 24.06 20.49 -22.41
CA ALA A 194 25.30 19.84 -22.00
C ALA A 194 26.02 20.67 -20.91
N PHE A 195 26.60 19.97 -19.95
CA PHE A 195 27.41 20.55 -18.89
C PHE A 195 28.63 19.67 -18.58
N GLU A 196 29.68 20.27 -18.02
CA GLU A 196 30.89 19.58 -17.57
C GLU A 196 30.72 19.08 -16.12
N TYR A 197 30.12 17.91 -15.97
CA TYR A 197 29.87 17.32 -14.65
C TYR A 197 31.14 16.74 -14.03
N PRO A 198 31.35 16.90 -12.70
CA PRO A 198 32.41 16.20 -11.98
C PRO A 198 32.28 14.68 -12.15
N GLU A 199 33.35 13.97 -12.51
CA GLU A 199 33.28 12.51 -12.63
C GLU A 199 32.88 11.81 -11.34
N ALA A 200 33.23 12.36 -10.19
CA ALA A 200 32.85 11.86 -8.87
C ALA A 200 31.32 11.73 -8.68
N LEU A 201 30.49 12.46 -9.46
CA LEU A 201 29.03 12.34 -9.43
C LEU A 201 28.56 10.96 -9.93
N PHE A 202 29.35 10.31 -10.76
CA PHE A 202 29.03 9.04 -11.43
C PHE A 202 29.76 7.84 -10.84
N GLU A 203 30.58 8.06 -9.80
CA GLU A 203 31.21 6.97 -9.07
C GLU A 203 30.18 6.23 -8.22
N LYS A 204 30.43 4.93 -7.98
CA LYS A 204 29.59 4.12 -7.11
C LYS A 204 29.50 4.78 -5.73
N ARG A 205 28.28 5.06 -5.30
CA ARG A 205 28.00 5.60 -3.97
C ARG A 205 27.06 4.69 -3.19
N ILE A 206 27.46 4.36 -1.95
CA ILE A 206 26.69 3.50 -1.05
C ILE A 206 26.03 4.37 0.02
N TRP A 207 24.70 4.28 0.09
CA TRP A 207 23.88 4.95 1.10
C TRP A 207 23.57 3.96 2.20
N THR A 208 24.09 4.21 3.40
CA THR A 208 23.84 3.33 4.55
C THR A 208 22.48 3.65 5.17
N VAL A 209 21.62 2.63 5.30
CA VAL A 209 20.35 2.71 6.01
C VAL A 209 20.57 2.18 7.44
N PRO A 210 20.70 3.05 8.45
CA PRO A 210 21.01 2.62 9.81
C PRO A 210 19.80 2.00 10.50
N ARG A 211 20.07 1.15 11.52
CA ARG A 211 19.09 0.76 12.52
C ARG A 211 19.27 1.66 13.74
N ASN A 212 18.49 2.73 13.80
CA ASN A 212 18.54 3.70 14.88
C ASN A 212 18.11 3.02 16.20
N ARG A 213 18.94 3.16 17.25
CA ARG A 213 18.65 2.65 18.58
C ARG A 213 17.83 3.67 19.37
N PRO A 214 16.99 3.22 20.33
CA PRO A 214 16.17 4.10 21.14
C PRO A 214 17.00 4.84 22.18
N ASP A 215 16.45 5.93 22.73
CA ASP A 215 16.95 6.51 23.98
C ASP A 215 16.84 5.50 25.11
N ARG A 216 17.91 5.33 25.88
CA ARG A 216 18.00 4.33 26.96
C ARG A 216 17.00 4.58 28.09
N ASN A 217 16.73 5.85 28.42
CA ASN A 217 15.79 6.18 29.49
C ASN A 217 14.35 5.91 29.05
N LEU A 218 13.99 6.21 27.80
CA LEU A 218 12.67 5.91 27.24
C LEU A 218 12.47 4.39 27.11
N LEU A 219 13.51 3.65 26.74
CA LEU A 219 13.45 2.18 26.72
C LEU A 219 13.22 1.60 28.12
N ALA A 220 13.92 2.11 29.13
CA ALA A 220 13.74 1.68 30.51
C ALA A 220 12.35 2.01 31.06
N GLN A 221 11.79 3.17 30.72
CA GLN A 221 10.41 3.54 31.05
C GLN A 221 9.40 2.61 30.36
N ALA A 222 9.61 2.28 29.08
CA ALA A 222 8.78 1.32 28.35
C ALA A 222 8.79 -0.06 29.01
N ALA A 223 9.97 -0.56 29.38
CA ALA A 223 10.12 -1.83 30.10
C ALA A 223 9.40 -1.81 31.47
N ALA A 224 9.46 -0.71 32.20
CA ALA A 224 8.75 -0.54 33.48
C ALA A 224 7.23 -0.57 33.29
N LEU A 225 6.70 0.12 32.26
CA LEU A 225 5.27 0.08 31.94
C LEU A 225 4.82 -1.33 31.57
N ILE A 226 5.58 -2.05 30.75
CA ILE A 226 5.28 -3.45 30.37
C ILE A 226 5.22 -4.33 31.61
N LYS A 227 6.22 -4.26 32.50
CA LYS A 227 6.29 -5.09 33.73
C LYS A 227 5.12 -4.84 34.69
N THR A 228 4.46 -3.70 34.63
CA THR A 228 3.33 -3.37 35.51
C THR A 228 1.96 -3.58 34.86
N SER A 229 1.92 -3.82 33.55
CA SER A 229 0.67 -4.04 32.81
C SER A 229 0.09 -5.42 33.12
N LYS A 230 -1.24 -5.48 33.18
CA LYS A 230 -2.02 -6.71 33.40
C LYS A 230 -2.65 -7.24 32.13
N THR A 231 -3.07 -6.33 31.24
CA THR A 231 -3.77 -6.65 29.98
C THR A 231 -3.14 -5.88 28.81
N PRO A 232 -1.85 -6.15 28.52
CA PRO A 232 -1.18 -5.49 27.41
C PRO A 232 -1.62 -6.04 26.06
N LEU A 233 -1.56 -5.19 25.01
CA LEU A 233 -1.79 -5.56 23.62
C LEU A 233 -0.69 -4.96 22.74
N ILE A 234 -0.13 -5.75 21.83
CA ILE A 234 0.73 -5.25 20.75
C ILE A 234 -0.10 -5.01 19.50
N ILE A 235 0.11 -3.86 18.84
CA ILE A 235 -0.42 -3.56 17.50
C ILE A 235 0.75 -3.47 16.53
N ALA A 236 0.93 -4.50 15.70
CA ALA A 236 1.98 -4.58 14.72
C ALA A 236 1.58 -3.88 13.42
N GLY A 237 2.40 -2.93 12.99
CA GLY A 237 2.26 -2.22 11.72
C GLY A 237 3.33 -2.58 10.70
N GLY A 238 3.29 -1.93 9.53
CA GLY A 238 4.22 -2.16 8.42
C GLY A 238 5.71 -1.94 8.78
N GLY A 239 5.99 -1.14 9.82
CA GLY A 239 7.37 -0.94 10.30
C GLY A 239 8.04 -2.23 10.78
N VAL A 240 7.28 -3.20 11.29
CA VAL A 240 7.81 -4.54 11.63
C VAL A 240 8.35 -5.24 10.39
N LEU A 241 7.62 -5.18 9.28
CA LEU A 241 8.03 -5.80 8.01
C LEU A 241 9.22 -5.07 7.39
N TYR A 242 9.19 -3.73 7.34
CA TYR A 242 10.27 -2.94 6.73
C TYR A 242 11.59 -3.02 7.49
N SER A 243 11.54 -3.19 8.82
CA SER A 243 12.75 -3.40 9.62
C SER A 243 13.17 -4.86 9.73
N GLU A 244 12.44 -5.80 9.08
CA GLU A 244 12.69 -7.26 9.17
C GLU A 244 12.68 -7.74 10.62
N ALA A 245 11.72 -7.24 11.41
CA ALA A 245 11.62 -7.47 12.85
C ALA A 245 10.71 -8.66 13.21
N THR A 246 10.23 -9.43 12.25
CA THR A 246 9.27 -10.54 12.49
C THR A 246 9.81 -11.58 13.49
N ALA A 247 11.07 -12.00 13.35
CA ALA A 247 11.70 -12.94 14.28
C ALA A 247 11.90 -12.33 15.68
N ALA A 248 12.28 -11.05 15.76
CA ALA A 248 12.43 -10.34 17.03
C ALA A 248 11.07 -10.17 17.74
N LEU A 249 10.01 -9.88 16.98
CA LEU A 249 8.64 -9.82 17.49
C LEU A 249 8.18 -11.18 18.01
N SER A 250 8.36 -12.27 17.25
CA SER A 250 8.03 -13.63 17.68
C SER A 250 8.74 -13.99 19.01
N THR A 251 10.05 -13.75 19.08
CA THR A 251 10.84 -13.99 20.31
C THR A 251 10.32 -13.18 21.50
N PHE A 252 10.00 -11.91 21.30
CA PHE A 252 9.44 -11.04 22.34
C PHE A 252 8.09 -11.55 22.84
N VAL A 253 7.21 -11.93 21.92
CA VAL A 253 5.86 -12.44 22.22
C VAL A 253 5.90 -13.80 22.91
N GLU A 254 6.75 -14.72 22.45
CA GLU A 254 6.92 -16.04 23.07
C GLU A 254 7.40 -15.96 24.53
N LYS A 255 8.30 -15.01 24.83
CA LYS A 255 8.79 -14.77 26.19
C LYS A 255 7.74 -14.10 27.08
N THR A 256 7.04 -13.09 26.57
CA THR A 256 6.13 -12.27 27.38
C THR A 256 4.69 -12.77 27.41
N GLY A 257 4.27 -13.56 26.43
CA GLY A 257 2.88 -14.00 26.27
C GLY A 257 1.93 -12.91 25.82
N ILE A 258 2.40 -11.69 25.49
CA ILE A 258 1.56 -10.57 25.09
C ILE A 258 0.86 -10.88 23.76
N PRO A 259 -0.48 -10.69 23.66
CA PRO A 259 -1.20 -10.85 22.40
C PRO A 259 -0.82 -9.79 21.38
N VAL A 260 -0.89 -10.17 20.10
CA VAL A 260 -0.59 -9.31 18.96
C VAL A 260 -1.80 -9.19 18.06
N SER A 261 -2.10 -7.97 17.63
CA SER A 261 -3.01 -7.68 16.54
C SER A 261 -2.27 -6.94 15.42
N GLU A 262 -2.76 -7.08 14.20
CA GLU A 262 -2.09 -6.59 13.00
C GLU A 262 -2.93 -5.52 12.31
N THR A 263 -2.25 -4.46 11.84
CA THR A 263 -2.87 -3.48 10.94
C THR A 263 -2.85 -4.00 9.50
N GLN A 264 -3.57 -3.35 8.58
CA GLN A 264 -3.52 -3.67 7.15
C GLN A 264 -2.08 -3.74 6.60
N ALA A 265 -1.22 -2.82 7.02
CA ALA A 265 0.17 -2.78 6.57
C ALA A 265 1.08 -3.73 7.37
N GLY A 266 0.65 -4.18 8.53
CA GLY A 266 1.41 -5.04 9.43
C GLY A 266 1.05 -6.53 9.35
N LYS A 267 0.01 -6.88 8.58
CA LYS A 267 -0.41 -8.28 8.46
C LYS A 267 0.70 -9.14 7.84
N GLY A 268 1.06 -10.21 8.55
CA GLY A 268 2.25 -11.03 8.31
C GLY A 268 3.42 -10.70 9.24
N ALA A 269 3.25 -9.77 10.21
CA ALA A 269 4.24 -9.54 11.26
C ALA A 269 4.44 -10.77 12.14
N LEU A 270 3.39 -11.56 12.34
CA LEU A 270 3.42 -12.93 12.86
C LEU A 270 2.68 -13.85 11.89
N ASN A 271 3.06 -15.14 11.87
CA ASN A 271 2.26 -16.14 11.17
C ASN A 271 0.85 -16.22 11.76
N PHE A 272 -0.13 -16.51 10.89
CA PHE A 272 -1.53 -16.57 11.32
C PHE A 272 -1.77 -17.63 12.43
N ASP A 273 -1.02 -18.72 12.41
CA ASP A 273 -1.12 -19.85 13.37
C ASP A 273 -0.36 -19.62 14.69
N HIS A 274 0.40 -18.52 14.82
CA HIS A 274 1.07 -18.19 16.07
C HIS A 274 0.04 -18.05 17.20
N PRO A 275 0.24 -18.71 18.38
CA PRO A 275 -0.78 -18.76 19.44
C PRO A 275 -1.21 -17.39 19.98
N ASN A 276 -0.34 -16.39 19.92
CA ASN A 276 -0.62 -15.03 20.38
C ASN A 276 -1.15 -14.09 19.28
N ASN A 277 -1.29 -14.55 18.03
CA ASN A 277 -1.81 -13.72 16.96
C ASN A 277 -3.35 -13.70 16.95
N LEU A 278 -3.94 -12.57 17.31
CA LEU A 278 -5.38 -12.34 17.30
C LEU A 278 -5.91 -11.88 15.94
N GLY A 279 -5.03 -11.69 14.95
CA GLY A 279 -5.38 -11.23 13.61
C GLY A 279 -5.59 -9.72 13.52
N ALA A 280 -6.48 -9.33 12.62
CA ALA A 280 -6.74 -7.94 12.25
C ALA A 280 -7.27 -7.08 13.41
N MET A 281 -6.90 -5.78 13.40
CA MET A 281 -7.32 -4.77 14.37
C MET A 281 -8.19 -3.67 13.74
N GLY A 282 -9.11 -3.12 14.49
CA GLY A 282 -9.86 -1.89 14.18
C GLY A 282 -11.11 -2.11 13.35
N ALA A 283 -11.44 -1.20 12.43
CA ALA A 283 -12.67 -1.23 11.64
C ALA A 283 -12.87 -2.52 10.83
N THR A 284 -11.77 -3.16 10.43
CA THR A 284 -11.77 -4.49 9.79
C THR A 284 -11.12 -5.56 10.68
N GLY A 285 -11.24 -5.39 11.99
CA GLY A 285 -10.66 -6.27 12.98
C GLY A 285 -11.45 -7.56 13.23
N THR A 286 -10.82 -8.50 13.93
CA THR A 286 -11.45 -9.70 14.46
C THR A 286 -12.14 -9.39 15.79
N PRO A 287 -13.13 -10.21 16.22
CA PRO A 287 -13.82 -9.99 17.50
C PRO A 287 -12.82 -9.96 18.69
N GLY A 288 -11.95 -10.97 18.78
CA GLY A 288 -11.01 -11.10 19.89
C GLY A 288 -10.01 -9.94 19.97
N ALA A 289 -9.49 -9.49 18.82
CA ALA A 289 -8.59 -8.34 18.75
C ALA A 289 -9.26 -7.05 19.27
N ASN A 290 -10.48 -6.77 18.81
CA ASN A 290 -11.21 -5.56 19.17
C ASN A 290 -11.69 -5.59 20.63
N ILE A 291 -12.09 -6.76 21.14
CA ILE A 291 -12.48 -6.91 22.57
C ILE A 291 -11.27 -6.68 23.48
N ILE A 292 -10.12 -7.33 23.20
CA ILE A 292 -8.90 -7.14 24.00
C ILE A 292 -8.42 -5.69 23.92
N ALA A 293 -8.48 -5.06 22.76
CA ALA A 293 -8.10 -3.65 22.62
C ALA A 293 -8.97 -2.72 23.48
N ARG A 294 -10.28 -3.00 23.57
CA ARG A 294 -11.22 -2.21 24.38
C ARG A 294 -10.85 -2.23 25.88
N GLU A 295 -10.30 -3.33 26.35
CA GLU A 295 -9.99 -3.58 27.75
C GLU A 295 -8.52 -3.33 28.12
N ALA A 296 -7.64 -3.21 27.12
CA ALA A 296 -6.20 -3.08 27.32
C ALA A 296 -5.83 -1.94 28.27
N ASP A 297 -4.98 -2.21 29.27
CA ASP A 297 -4.39 -1.20 30.14
C ASP A 297 -3.07 -0.63 29.57
N LEU A 298 -2.47 -1.34 28.62
CA LEU A 298 -1.29 -0.92 27.86
C LEU A 298 -1.40 -1.34 26.40
N VAL A 299 -1.21 -0.40 25.50
CA VAL A 299 -1.14 -0.65 24.06
C VAL A 299 0.28 -0.34 23.57
N ILE A 300 0.96 -1.35 23.03
CA ILE A 300 2.31 -1.24 22.48
C ILE A 300 2.19 -1.23 20.96
N THR A 301 2.39 -0.08 20.34
CA THR A 301 2.31 0.06 18.88
C THR A 301 3.69 -0.05 18.26
N ILE A 302 3.84 -0.85 17.21
CA ILE A 302 5.13 -1.10 16.56
C ILE A 302 5.02 -0.78 15.07
N GLY A 303 5.65 0.32 14.66
CA GLY A 303 5.73 0.71 13.25
C GLY A 303 4.38 0.99 12.60
N THR A 304 3.42 1.53 13.35
CA THR A 304 2.10 1.94 12.84
C THR A 304 1.85 3.42 13.11
N ARG A 305 0.91 4.01 12.37
CA ARG A 305 0.48 5.41 12.51
C ARG A 305 -0.77 5.56 13.39
N LEU A 306 -1.42 4.48 13.77
CA LEU A 306 -2.70 4.49 14.47
C LEU A 306 -3.74 5.38 13.76
N SER A 307 -4.03 5.07 12.49
CA SER A 307 -5.08 5.75 11.73
C SER A 307 -6.47 5.53 12.35
N ASP A 308 -7.45 6.29 11.90
CA ASP A 308 -8.86 6.13 12.23
C ASP A 308 -9.32 4.68 12.02
N PHE A 309 -8.92 4.05 10.92
CA PHE A 309 -9.28 2.67 10.59
C PHE A 309 -8.74 1.66 11.61
N THR A 310 -7.46 1.80 12.02
CA THR A 310 -6.84 0.93 13.03
C THR A 310 -7.42 1.16 14.42
N THR A 311 -7.79 2.40 14.75
CA THR A 311 -8.33 2.77 16.06
C THR A 311 -9.85 2.68 16.13
N ALA A 312 -10.53 2.18 15.05
CA ALA A 312 -11.98 2.22 14.93
C ALA A 312 -12.51 3.63 15.27
N SER A 313 -11.96 4.66 14.60
CA SER A 313 -12.25 6.08 14.86
C SER A 313 -12.10 6.47 16.34
N LYS A 314 -11.03 5.99 16.99
CA LYS A 314 -10.73 6.21 18.42
C LYS A 314 -11.75 5.61 19.39
N THR A 315 -12.58 4.68 18.93
CA THR A 315 -13.49 3.92 19.81
C THR A 315 -12.90 2.59 20.28
N ALA A 316 -11.76 2.16 19.74
CA ALA A 316 -11.17 0.85 20.06
C ALA A 316 -10.70 0.73 21.51
N PHE A 317 -10.15 1.78 22.11
CA PHE A 317 -9.51 1.72 23.44
C PHE A 317 -10.41 2.41 24.48
N GLN A 318 -11.22 1.63 25.20
CA GLN A 318 -12.22 2.17 26.14
C GLN A 318 -11.80 2.12 27.61
N ASN A 319 -10.71 1.41 27.94
CA ASN A 319 -10.17 1.42 29.30
C ASN A 319 -9.75 2.84 29.71
N PRO A 320 -10.29 3.41 30.80
CA PRO A 320 -9.98 4.77 31.22
C PRO A 320 -8.50 4.96 31.66
N ASN A 321 -7.81 3.88 31.96
CA ASN A 321 -6.41 3.89 32.41
C ASN A 321 -5.44 3.45 31.32
N VAL A 322 -5.88 3.32 30.06
CA VAL A 322 -5.03 2.85 28.96
C VAL A 322 -3.81 3.77 28.79
N LYS A 323 -2.65 3.16 28.67
CA LYS A 323 -1.39 3.83 28.34
C LYS A 323 -0.88 3.33 27.01
N PHE A 324 -0.07 4.16 26.33
CA PHE A 324 0.48 3.82 25.03
C PHE A 324 2.01 3.87 25.08
N ILE A 325 2.65 2.86 24.47
CA ILE A 325 4.06 2.88 24.06
C ILE A 325 4.07 2.86 22.54
N ALA A 326 4.78 3.79 21.91
CA ALA A 326 4.86 3.84 20.45
C ALA A 326 6.30 3.66 19.97
N ILE A 327 6.57 2.49 19.38
CA ILE A 327 7.84 2.15 18.73
C ILE A 327 7.72 2.55 17.26
N ASN A 328 8.45 3.59 16.84
CA ASN A 328 8.43 4.06 15.46
C ASN A 328 9.76 4.72 15.09
N VAL A 329 10.15 4.63 13.81
CA VAL A 329 11.32 5.38 13.30
C VAL A 329 11.06 6.87 13.21
N ALA A 330 9.79 7.29 13.08
CA ALA A 330 9.36 8.68 12.98
C ALA A 330 8.80 9.18 14.30
N GLU A 331 9.42 10.21 14.87
CA GLU A 331 8.96 10.89 16.09
C GLU A 331 7.51 11.39 15.95
N PHE A 332 7.16 11.94 14.79
CA PHE A 332 5.81 12.40 14.48
C PHE A 332 4.72 11.32 14.73
N ASP A 333 5.01 10.06 14.40
CA ASP A 333 4.06 8.97 14.65
C ASP A 333 4.18 8.41 16.08
N ALA A 334 5.38 8.43 16.64
CA ALA A 334 5.62 7.95 18.00
C ALA A 334 4.98 8.84 19.08
N ALA A 335 4.76 10.12 18.78
CA ALA A 335 4.14 11.07 19.72
C ALA A 335 2.61 11.04 19.74
N LYS A 336 1.96 10.26 18.84
CA LYS A 336 0.49 10.18 18.77
C LYS A 336 -0.09 9.52 20.01
N GLN A 337 -1.34 9.89 20.36
CA GLN A 337 -2.11 9.33 21.48
C GLN A 337 -1.43 9.53 22.84
N SER A 338 -0.65 10.59 23.01
CA SER A 338 0.18 10.85 24.21
C SER A 338 1.03 9.64 24.64
N ALA A 339 1.47 8.85 23.66
CA ALA A 339 2.26 7.66 23.89
C ALA A 339 3.65 7.99 24.43
N LEU A 340 4.23 7.07 25.22
CA LEU A 340 5.66 7.06 25.48
C LEU A 340 6.41 6.80 24.16
N PRO A 341 7.14 7.79 23.59
CA PRO A 341 7.73 7.66 22.29
C PRO A 341 9.07 6.92 22.36
N VAL A 342 9.14 5.68 21.88
CA VAL A 342 10.37 4.91 21.76
C VAL A 342 10.82 4.97 20.29
N VAL A 343 11.54 6.05 19.95
CA VAL A 343 11.94 6.34 18.56
C VAL A 343 13.15 5.51 18.15
N GLY A 344 13.02 4.72 17.08
CA GLY A 344 14.09 3.90 16.52
C GLY A 344 13.58 2.77 15.62
N ASP A 345 14.51 1.92 15.20
CA ASP A 345 14.23 0.74 14.38
C ASP A 345 13.51 -0.33 15.19
N ALA A 346 12.42 -0.89 14.66
CA ALA A 346 11.58 -1.84 15.39
C ALA A 346 12.34 -3.11 15.79
N ARG A 347 13.25 -3.62 14.94
CA ARG A 347 14.05 -4.81 15.26
C ARG A 347 15.02 -4.53 16.42
N ALA A 348 15.77 -3.44 16.32
CA ALA A 348 16.74 -3.07 17.36
C ALA A 348 16.04 -2.82 18.71
N ILE A 349 14.86 -2.17 18.71
CA ILE A 349 14.11 -1.91 19.93
C ILE A 349 13.54 -3.20 20.51
N LEU A 350 12.97 -4.10 19.71
CA LEU A 350 12.42 -5.37 20.19
C LEU A 350 13.50 -6.27 20.78
N GLU A 351 14.69 -6.32 20.18
CA GLU A 351 15.84 -7.05 20.72
C GLU A 351 16.22 -6.51 22.11
N GLU A 352 16.36 -5.19 22.26
CA GLU A 352 16.69 -4.56 23.55
C GLU A 352 15.56 -4.67 24.59
N LEU A 353 14.28 -4.50 24.19
CA LEU A 353 13.15 -4.67 25.10
C LEU A 353 13.02 -6.10 25.61
N THR A 354 13.30 -7.10 24.77
CA THR A 354 13.28 -8.51 25.13
C THR A 354 14.20 -8.79 26.32
N GLU A 355 15.38 -8.17 26.34
CA GLU A 355 16.32 -8.26 27.47
C GLU A 355 15.82 -7.43 28.67
N ALA A 356 15.30 -6.21 28.43
CA ALA A 356 14.88 -5.30 29.49
C ALA A 356 13.65 -5.81 30.27
N VAL A 357 12.77 -6.62 29.66
CA VAL A 357 11.57 -7.19 30.31
C VAL A 357 11.76 -8.62 30.78
N GLN A 358 12.98 -9.11 30.85
CA GLN A 358 13.27 -10.47 31.31
C GLN A 358 12.53 -10.79 32.61
N GLY A 359 11.91 -11.97 32.68
CA GLY A 359 11.11 -12.44 33.80
C GLY A 359 9.65 -11.96 33.83
N TYR A 360 9.26 -11.07 32.93
CA TYR A 360 7.85 -10.68 32.76
C TYR A 360 7.12 -11.66 31.84
N ARG A 361 5.91 -12.03 32.24
CA ARG A 361 4.94 -12.78 31.42
C ARG A 361 3.53 -12.38 31.84
N VAL A 362 2.61 -12.29 30.88
CA VAL A 362 1.18 -12.10 31.19
C VAL A 362 0.64 -13.31 32.00
N SER A 363 -0.47 -13.12 32.72
CA SER A 363 -1.09 -14.20 33.50
C SER A 363 -1.64 -15.32 32.60
N ASP A 364 -1.79 -16.51 33.16
CA ASP A 364 -2.38 -17.65 32.47
C ASP A 364 -3.80 -17.38 32.01
N ASP A 365 -4.56 -16.55 32.73
CA ASP A 365 -5.92 -16.13 32.33
C ASP A 365 -5.91 -15.36 31.01
N VAL A 366 -4.94 -14.48 30.81
CA VAL A 366 -4.78 -13.76 29.54
C VAL A 366 -4.43 -14.74 28.41
N ILE A 367 -3.50 -15.66 28.66
CA ILE A 367 -3.09 -16.69 27.69
C ILE A 367 -4.29 -17.54 27.28
N GLN A 368 -5.05 -18.03 28.26
CA GLN A 368 -6.22 -18.87 28.00
C GLN A 368 -7.31 -18.12 27.22
N ARG A 369 -7.53 -16.86 27.55
CA ARG A 369 -8.51 -16.01 26.87
C ARG A 369 -8.12 -15.75 25.41
N VAL A 370 -6.84 -15.48 25.14
CA VAL A 370 -6.29 -15.32 23.79
C VAL A 370 -6.48 -16.59 22.97
N ALA A 371 -6.17 -17.75 23.56
CA ALA A 371 -6.36 -19.05 22.92
C ALA A 371 -7.84 -19.30 22.56
N THR A 372 -8.77 -18.95 23.45
CA THR A 372 -10.21 -19.06 23.20
C THR A 372 -10.63 -18.20 22.01
N PHE A 373 -10.31 -16.90 22.01
CA PHE A 373 -10.66 -16.00 20.91
C PHE A 373 -10.04 -16.45 19.58
N LYS A 374 -8.81 -16.95 19.59
CA LYS A 374 -8.17 -17.47 18.40
C LYS A 374 -8.92 -18.67 17.84
N ASN A 375 -9.27 -19.64 18.65
CA ASN A 375 -10.00 -20.83 18.22
C ASN A 375 -11.39 -20.50 17.69
N GLU A 376 -12.10 -19.59 18.36
CA GLU A 376 -13.41 -19.10 17.88
C GLU A 376 -13.28 -18.42 16.52
N TRP A 377 -12.23 -17.60 16.34
CA TRP A 377 -12.00 -16.91 15.08
C TRP A 377 -11.64 -17.87 13.94
N GLU A 378 -10.75 -18.84 14.19
CA GLU A 378 -10.40 -19.83 13.17
C GLU A 378 -11.63 -20.68 12.75
N THR A 379 -12.52 -20.98 13.70
CA THR A 379 -13.79 -21.66 13.42
C THR A 379 -14.70 -20.80 12.52
N GLU A 380 -14.76 -19.49 12.79
CA GLU A 380 -15.55 -18.57 11.97
C GLU A 380 -14.95 -18.40 10.56
N VAL A 381 -13.63 -18.33 10.43
CA VAL A 381 -12.94 -18.30 9.14
C VAL A 381 -13.27 -19.56 8.33
N ASP A 382 -13.18 -20.75 8.95
CA ASP A 382 -13.50 -22.00 8.29
C ASP A 382 -14.97 -22.08 7.86
N ARG A 383 -15.88 -21.54 8.68
CA ARG A 383 -17.31 -21.43 8.32
C ARG A 383 -17.50 -20.54 7.09
N ILE A 384 -16.85 -19.36 7.03
CA ILE A 384 -16.95 -18.44 5.91
C ILE A 384 -16.33 -19.04 4.64
N TYR A 385 -15.21 -19.72 4.73
CA TYR A 385 -14.54 -20.38 3.61
C TYR A 385 -15.37 -21.52 3.00
N ASN A 386 -16.29 -22.09 3.78
CA ASN A 386 -17.12 -23.24 3.40
C ASN A 386 -18.62 -22.96 3.55
N LEU A 387 -19.04 -21.72 3.30
CA LEU A 387 -20.44 -21.31 3.47
C LEU A 387 -21.42 -22.12 2.61
N GLY A 388 -20.99 -22.59 1.45
CA GLY A 388 -21.81 -23.36 0.51
C GLY A 388 -22.86 -22.51 -0.19
N HIS A 389 -22.62 -21.22 -0.33
CA HIS A 389 -23.56 -20.29 -0.95
C HIS A 389 -23.79 -20.59 -2.43
N ARG A 390 -25.03 -20.49 -2.90
CA ARG A 390 -25.46 -20.81 -4.27
C ARG A 390 -26.54 -19.81 -4.74
N PRO A 391 -26.71 -19.52 -6.05
CA PRO A 391 -26.04 -20.24 -7.17
C PRO A 391 -24.59 -19.77 -7.44
N ILE A 392 -24.21 -18.57 -7.01
CA ILE A 392 -22.85 -18.01 -7.16
C ILE A 392 -22.15 -18.00 -5.79
N LEU A 393 -20.81 -17.95 -5.80
CA LEU A 393 -20.03 -17.94 -4.57
C LEU A 393 -20.12 -16.60 -3.83
N SER A 394 -19.96 -16.64 -2.51
CA SER A 394 -19.65 -15.45 -1.74
C SER A 394 -18.18 -15.02 -1.92
N GLN A 395 -17.88 -13.75 -1.71
CA GLN A 395 -16.49 -13.24 -1.73
C GLN A 395 -15.61 -13.99 -0.72
N GLY A 396 -16.13 -14.33 0.47
CA GLY A 396 -15.41 -15.08 1.49
C GLY A 396 -15.00 -16.49 1.05
N GLU A 397 -15.87 -17.20 0.30
CA GLU A 397 -15.53 -18.51 -0.26
C GLU A 397 -14.46 -18.43 -1.34
N VAL A 398 -14.47 -17.37 -2.18
CA VAL A 398 -13.39 -17.16 -3.17
C VAL A 398 -12.07 -16.89 -2.47
N ILE A 399 -12.04 -16.00 -1.45
CA ILE A 399 -10.85 -15.74 -0.63
C ILE A 399 -10.34 -17.04 -0.01
N GLY A 400 -11.23 -17.85 0.55
CA GLY A 400 -10.89 -19.13 1.16
C GLY A 400 -10.29 -20.13 0.18
N ALA A 401 -10.86 -20.24 -1.02
CA ALA A 401 -10.35 -21.12 -2.07
C ALA A 401 -8.92 -20.71 -2.49
N VAL A 402 -8.69 -19.42 -2.76
CA VAL A 402 -7.36 -18.91 -3.14
C VAL A 402 -6.34 -19.07 -2.01
N ASN A 403 -6.71 -18.74 -0.77
CA ASN A 403 -5.79 -18.84 0.38
C ASN A 403 -5.39 -20.28 0.68
N SER A 404 -6.36 -21.22 0.60
CA SER A 404 -6.09 -22.64 0.81
C SER A 404 -5.26 -23.27 -0.31
N PHE A 405 -5.41 -22.75 -1.53
CA PHE A 405 -4.69 -23.23 -2.72
C PHE A 405 -3.27 -22.67 -2.81
N SER A 406 -3.04 -21.45 -2.34
CA SER A 406 -1.75 -20.76 -2.44
C SER A 406 -0.66 -21.43 -1.62
N ASP A 407 0.58 -21.37 -2.09
CA ASP A 407 1.76 -21.80 -1.35
C ASP A 407 2.16 -20.77 -0.26
N PRO A 408 2.89 -21.15 0.79
CA PRO A 408 3.23 -20.23 1.88
C PRO A 408 3.93 -18.93 1.45
N LYS A 409 4.74 -18.97 0.40
CA LYS A 409 5.49 -17.82 -0.12
C LYS A 409 4.73 -17.00 -1.18
N ASP A 410 3.57 -17.47 -1.63
CA ASP A 410 2.78 -16.74 -2.60
C ASP A 410 2.30 -15.41 -2.02
N VAL A 411 2.12 -14.43 -2.89
CA VAL A 411 1.73 -13.08 -2.49
C VAL A 411 0.32 -12.79 -2.96
N MET A 412 -0.58 -12.50 -2.02
CA MET A 412 -1.87 -11.91 -2.32
C MET A 412 -1.74 -10.39 -2.32
N ILE A 413 -2.26 -9.72 -3.35
CA ILE A 413 -2.33 -8.26 -3.43
C ILE A 413 -3.76 -7.78 -3.63
N CYS A 414 -4.11 -6.70 -2.92
CA CYS A 414 -5.32 -5.93 -3.11
C CYS A 414 -5.10 -4.47 -2.65
N ALA A 415 -6.02 -3.56 -2.94
CA ALA A 415 -5.94 -2.16 -2.50
C ALA A 415 -7.29 -1.57 -2.08
N ALA A 416 -8.34 -1.71 -2.89
CA ALA A 416 -9.58 -1.00 -2.67
C ALA A 416 -10.84 -1.89 -2.83
N GLY A 417 -11.99 -1.35 -2.44
CA GLY A 417 -13.27 -2.04 -2.49
C GLY A 417 -13.62 -2.79 -1.19
N SER A 418 -14.42 -3.85 -1.27
CA SER A 418 -14.80 -4.68 -0.12
C SER A 418 -13.71 -5.67 0.29
N MET A 419 -12.92 -6.13 -0.68
CA MET A 419 -11.91 -7.16 -0.45
C MET A 419 -10.83 -6.80 0.56
N PRO A 420 -10.27 -5.58 0.66
CA PRO A 420 -9.27 -5.26 1.67
C PRO A 420 -9.73 -5.54 3.10
N GLY A 421 -10.98 -5.22 3.41
CA GLY A 421 -11.55 -5.49 4.74
C GLY A 421 -11.72 -6.98 5.01
N ASP A 422 -12.19 -7.73 4.02
CA ASP A 422 -12.40 -9.17 4.14
C ASP A 422 -11.07 -9.93 4.14
N LEU A 423 -10.13 -9.55 3.28
CA LEU A 423 -8.77 -10.11 3.26
C LEU A 423 -8.01 -9.84 4.57
N HIS A 424 -8.18 -8.66 5.18
CA HIS A 424 -7.58 -8.35 6.47
C HIS A 424 -8.05 -9.30 7.57
N LYS A 425 -9.33 -9.63 7.58
CA LYS A 425 -9.94 -10.59 8.50
C LYS A 425 -9.55 -12.04 8.17
N LEU A 426 -9.73 -12.45 6.91
CA LEU A 426 -9.79 -13.85 6.53
C LEU A 426 -8.45 -14.44 6.05
N TRP A 427 -7.56 -13.64 5.43
CA TRP A 427 -6.33 -14.17 4.83
C TRP A 427 -5.38 -14.71 5.90
N ARG A 428 -5.10 -16.02 5.83
CA ARG A 428 -4.13 -16.71 6.70
C ARG A 428 -2.73 -16.53 6.14
N THR A 429 -2.00 -15.55 6.68
CA THR A 429 -0.66 -15.17 6.21
C THR A 429 0.39 -16.12 6.77
N ARG A 430 1.19 -16.75 5.90
CA ARG A 430 2.19 -17.77 6.24
C ARG A 430 3.64 -17.33 5.97
N ASP A 431 3.82 -16.16 5.38
CA ASP A 431 5.10 -15.53 5.06
C ASP A 431 4.98 -14.02 5.27
N PRO A 432 6.01 -13.33 5.79
CA PRO A 432 5.96 -11.87 6.02
C PRO A 432 5.65 -11.04 4.76
N LYS A 433 5.89 -11.60 3.57
CA LYS A 433 5.59 -10.98 2.28
C LYS A 433 4.30 -11.50 1.63
N GLY A 434 3.62 -12.48 2.24
CA GLY A 434 2.43 -13.13 1.67
C GLY A 434 1.17 -12.26 1.63
N TYR A 435 1.19 -11.06 2.23
CA TYR A 435 0.08 -10.12 2.24
C TYR A 435 0.54 -8.73 1.79
N HIS A 436 0.13 -8.31 0.60
CA HIS A 436 0.47 -7.00 0.06
C HIS A 436 -0.78 -6.14 -0.10
N MET A 437 -1.04 -5.29 0.88
CA MET A 437 -2.18 -4.38 0.86
C MET A 437 -1.69 -2.93 0.70
N GLU A 438 -2.24 -2.21 -0.26
CA GLU A 438 -2.14 -0.76 -0.33
C GLU A 438 -3.42 -0.17 0.28
N TYR A 439 -3.37 0.20 1.53
CA TYR A 439 -4.52 0.74 2.25
C TYR A 439 -4.27 2.14 2.84
N GLY A 440 -3.06 2.67 2.69
CA GLY A 440 -2.73 4.03 3.13
C GLY A 440 -3.43 5.11 2.29
N ASN A 441 -3.54 4.88 1.00
CA ASN A 441 -4.28 5.70 0.04
C ASN A 441 -5.56 4.99 -0.45
N SER A 442 -5.61 3.67 -0.34
CA SER A 442 -6.71 2.81 -0.79
C SER A 442 -7.13 3.09 -2.24
N CYS A 443 -6.12 3.17 -3.12
CA CYS A 443 -6.29 3.63 -4.49
C CYS A 443 -6.83 2.52 -5.38
N MET A 444 -8.05 2.69 -5.90
CA MET A 444 -8.59 1.81 -6.96
C MET A 444 -7.69 1.85 -8.19
N GLY A 445 -7.45 0.68 -8.79
CA GLY A 445 -6.55 0.52 -9.94
C GLY A 445 -5.09 0.22 -9.57
N TYR A 446 -4.76 0.18 -8.28
CA TYR A 446 -3.41 -0.21 -7.83
C TYR A 446 -3.10 -1.69 -8.07
N GLU A 447 -4.10 -2.56 -8.01
CA GLU A 447 -3.95 -4.01 -7.81
C GLU A 447 -3.10 -4.68 -8.89
N ILE A 448 -3.42 -4.47 -10.18
CA ILE A 448 -2.71 -5.11 -11.31
C ILE A 448 -1.29 -4.53 -11.47
N ALA A 449 -1.18 -3.20 -11.44
CA ALA A 449 0.10 -2.50 -11.49
C ALA A 449 1.00 -2.87 -10.30
N GLY A 450 0.41 -2.96 -9.10
CA GLY A 450 1.11 -3.42 -7.91
C GLY A 450 1.55 -4.87 -8.00
N GLY A 451 0.70 -5.75 -8.55
CA GLY A 451 1.05 -7.15 -8.83
C GLY A 451 2.27 -7.28 -9.72
N LEU A 452 2.33 -6.45 -10.78
CA LEU A 452 3.50 -6.36 -11.65
C LEU A 452 4.77 -5.97 -10.87
N GLY A 453 4.68 -4.96 -10.00
CA GLY A 453 5.79 -4.53 -9.16
C GLY A 453 6.28 -5.60 -8.18
N ILE A 454 5.36 -6.39 -7.61
CA ILE A 454 5.70 -7.54 -6.77
C ILE A 454 6.47 -8.59 -7.58
N LYS A 455 5.94 -8.96 -8.75
CA LYS A 455 6.56 -9.98 -9.63
C LYS A 455 7.93 -9.55 -10.13
N MET A 456 8.12 -8.26 -10.43
CA MET A 456 9.44 -7.69 -10.75
C MET A 456 10.41 -7.76 -9.58
N ALA A 457 9.92 -7.54 -8.36
CA ALA A 457 10.76 -7.56 -7.15
C ALA A 457 11.20 -8.98 -6.76
N ASP A 458 10.32 -9.97 -6.92
CA ASP A 458 10.60 -11.38 -6.64
C ASP A 458 9.92 -12.30 -7.68
N PRO A 459 10.61 -12.58 -8.79
CA PRO A 459 10.06 -13.38 -9.88
C PRO A 459 9.68 -14.82 -9.51
N ASN A 460 10.20 -15.34 -8.39
CA ASN A 460 9.98 -16.72 -7.96
C ASN A 460 8.69 -16.93 -7.15
N ARG A 461 8.00 -15.86 -6.78
CA ARG A 461 6.72 -15.93 -6.06
C ARG A 461 5.55 -15.92 -7.05
N GLU A 462 4.54 -16.75 -6.82
CA GLU A 462 3.25 -16.53 -7.46
C GLU A 462 2.58 -15.30 -6.85
N VAL A 463 1.87 -14.56 -7.71
CA VAL A 463 1.19 -13.32 -7.32
C VAL A 463 -0.29 -13.44 -7.66
N TYR A 464 -1.13 -13.50 -6.64
CA TYR A 464 -2.58 -13.50 -6.76
C TYR A 464 -3.10 -12.08 -6.61
N VAL A 465 -3.51 -11.48 -7.72
CA VAL A 465 -4.09 -10.12 -7.74
C VAL A 465 -5.59 -10.22 -7.49
N MET A 466 -6.03 -9.83 -6.30
CA MET A 466 -7.45 -9.80 -5.94
C MET A 466 -8.05 -8.45 -6.34
N VAL A 467 -8.88 -8.41 -7.37
CA VAL A 467 -9.43 -7.16 -7.92
C VAL A 467 -10.93 -7.26 -8.18
N GLY A 468 -11.68 -6.25 -7.75
CA GLY A 468 -13.10 -6.11 -8.09
C GLY A 468 -13.30 -5.47 -9.46
N ASP A 469 -14.47 -5.69 -10.04
CA ASP A 469 -14.88 -5.12 -11.34
C ASP A 469 -14.70 -3.61 -11.41
N GLY A 470 -15.01 -2.87 -10.36
CA GLY A 470 -14.85 -1.42 -10.30
C GLY A 470 -13.39 -0.96 -10.37
N SER A 471 -12.51 -1.61 -9.63
CA SER A 471 -11.08 -1.30 -9.63
C SER A 471 -10.41 -1.76 -10.93
N TYR A 472 -10.83 -2.91 -11.46
CA TYR A 472 -10.38 -3.43 -12.75
C TYR A 472 -10.68 -2.44 -13.89
N LEU A 473 -11.90 -1.91 -13.96
CA LEU A 473 -12.30 -0.95 -14.99
C LEU A 473 -11.51 0.37 -14.95
N MET A 474 -10.92 0.72 -13.82
CA MET A 474 -10.10 1.93 -13.72
C MET A 474 -8.69 1.75 -14.29
N MET A 475 -8.08 0.56 -14.19
CA MET A 475 -6.68 0.37 -14.61
C MET A 475 -6.36 -1.10 -14.93
N ALA A 476 -6.99 -1.65 -15.96
CA ALA A 476 -6.73 -3.01 -16.43
C ALA A 476 -5.54 -3.11 -17.40
N GLN A 477 -5.13 -2.01 -18.02
CA GLN A 477 -4.21 -1.98 -19.17
C GLN A 477 -2.81 -2.49 -18.87
N GLU A 478 -2.40 -2.57 -17.60
CA GLU A 478 -1.09 -3.13 -17.22
C GLU A 478 -1.02 -4.66 -17.36
N ILE A 479 -2.14 -5.32 -17.65
CA ILE A 479 -2.15 -6.70 -18.16
C ILE A 479 -1.28 -6.79 -19.42
N ALA A 480 -1.43 -5.84 -20.34
CA ALA A 480 -0.61 -5.80 -21.55
C ALA A 480 0.89 -5.59 -21.24
N THR A 481 1.22 -4.82 -20.19
CA THR A 481 2.60 -4.66 -19.74
C THR A 481 3.16 -5.96 -19.15
N SER A 482 2.38 -6.67 -18.33
CA SER A 482 2.81 -7.95 -17.75
C SER A 482 3.08 -9.01 -18.84
N VAL A 483 2.25 -9.04 -19.88
CA VAL A 483 2.43 -9.92 -21.05
C VAL A 483 3.68 -9.53 -21.85
N GLN A 484 3.86 -8.23 -22.11
CA GLN A 484 5.05 -7.72 -22.82
C GLN A 484 6.36 -8.06 -22.12
N GLU A 485 6.38 -7.92 -20.79
CA GLU A 485 7.59 -8.16 -19.99
C GLU A 485 7.78 -9.65 -19.62
N GLY A 486 6.84 -10.55 -20.00
CA GLY A 486 6.86 -11.96 -19.63
C GLY A 486 6.74 -12.20 -18.12
N LEU A 487 6.04 -11.33 -17.41
CA LEU A 487 5.86 -11.37 -15.96
C LEU A 487 4.45 -11.86 -15.62
N LYS A 488 4.33 -13.15 -15.37
CA LYS A 488 3.05 -13.82 -15.09
C LYS A 488 2.41 -13.31 -13.79
N LEU A 489 1.14 -12.97 -13.87
CA LEU A 489 0.22 -12.72 -12.74
C LEU A 489 -0.95 -13.69 -12.80
N THR A 490 -1.50 -14.08 -11.66
CA THR A 490 -2.80 -14.74 -11.55
C THR A 490 -3.81 -13.73 -10.99
N ILE A 491 -4.68 -13.23 -11.86
CA ILE A 491 -5.63 -12.16 -11.52
C ILE A 491 -6.98 -12.79 -11.22
N MET A 492 -7.43 -12.64 -9.97
CA MET A 492 -8.76 -13.01 -9.52
C MET A 492 -9.69 -11.82 -9.72
N LEU A 493 -10.45 -11.83 -10.81
CA LEU A 493 -11.39 -10.76 -11.14
C LEU A 493 -12.78 -11.12 -10.57
N LEU A 494 -13.13 -10.51 -9.44
CA LEU A 494 -14.40 -10.72 -8.77
C LEU A 494 -15.43 -9.70 -9.27
N ASN A 495 -16.43 -10.18 -9.99
CA ASN A 495 -17.48 -9.33 -10.55
C ASN A 495 -18.71 -9.33 -9.62
N ASN A 496 -19.03 -8.16 -9.06
CA ASN A 496 -20.22 -7.94 -8.24
C ASN A 496 -21.13 -6.83 -8.80
N HIS A 497 -20.89 -6.41 -10.05
CA HIS A 497 -21.63 -5.41 -10.81
C HIS A 497 -21.68 -4.03 -10.14
N GLY A 498 -20.55 -3.55 -9.60
CA GLY A 498 -20.41 -2.19 -9.09
C GLY A 498 -19.49 -2.01 -7.89
N PHE A 499 -19.69 -0.94 -7.17
CA PHE A 499 -18.90 -0.56 -5.99
C PHE A 499 -19.53 -1.15 -4.72
N ALA A 500 -19.44 -2.46 -4.50
CA ALA A 500 -20.16 -3.17 -3.42
C ALA A 500 -19.79 -2.64 -2.02
N SER A 501 -18.55 -2.25 -1.77
CA SER A 501 -18.13 -1.65 -0.49
C SER A 501 -18.87 -0.34 -0.22
N ILE A 502 -18.91 0.55 -1.22
CA ILE A 502 -19.59 1.84 -1.10
C ILE A 502 -21.12 1.65 -1.09
N GLY A 503 -21.63 0.62 -1.80
CA GLY A 503 -23.03 0.22 -1.68
C GLY A 503 -23.42 -0.16 -0.25
N SER A 504 -22.56 -0.95 0.43
CA SER A 504 -22.76 -1.30 1.85
C SER A 504 -22.78 -0.08 2.75
N LEU A 505 -21.81 0.81 2.55
CA LEU A 505 -21.71 2.05 3.31
C LEU A 505 -22.93 2.94 3.06
N SER A 506 -23.36 3.06 1.79
CA SER A 506 -24.54 3.80 1.38
C SER A 506 -25.81 3.27 2.07
N ASN A 507 -25.96 1.95 2.16
CA ASN A 507 -27.07 1.34 2.91
C ASN A 507 -26.99 1.64 4.40
N ALA A 508 -25.80 1.57 5.01
CA ALA A 508 -25.61 1.86 6.42
C ALA A 508 -25.95 3.31 6.79
N VAL A 509 -25.81 4.25 5.85
CA VAL A 509 -26.20 5.66 6.06
C VAL A 509 -27.62 5.99 5.56
N GLY A 510 -28.40 4.98 5.13
CA GLY A 510 -29.78 5.13 4.67
C GLY A 510 -29.94 5.67 3.23
N ALA A 511 -28.89 5.59 2.39
CA ALA A 511 -28.91 6.12 1.02
C ALA A 511 -29.11 5.04 -0.08
N HIS A 512 -29.55 3.83 0.28
CA HIS A 512 -30.07 2.76 -0.60
C HIS A 512 -29.17 2.42 -1.81
N GLU A 513 -27.84 2.37 -1.63
CA GLU A 513 -26.85 2.08 -2.69
C GLU A 513 -26.91 3.02 -3.90
N TYR A 514 -27.41 4.24 -3.74
CA TYR A 514 -27.53 5.19 -4.83
C TYR A 514 -26.19 5.41 -5.55
N GLY A 515 -26.18 5.21 -6.88
CA GLY A 515 -24.99 5.40 -7.73
C GLY A 515 -23.88 4.36 -7.57
N THR A 516 -24.12 3.23 -6.89
CA THR A 516 -23.09 2.22 -6.62
C THR A 516 -23.24 0.92 -7.42
N LYS A 517 -24.30 0.78 -8.22
CA LYS A 517 -24.55 -0.37 -9.11
C LYS A 517 -24.36 0.02 -10.56
N TYR A 518 -23.77 -0.85 -11.36
CA TYR A 518 -23.61 -0.65 -12.79
C TYR A 518 -24.89 -1.05 -13.52
N ARG A 519 -25.79 -0.08 -13.67
CA ARG A 519 -27.11 -0.24 -14.28
C ARG A 519 -27.26 0.64 -15.53
N MET A 520 -27.98 0.13 -16.49
CA MET A 520 -28.45 0.93 -17.62
C MET A 520 -29.40 2.03 -17.13
N ARG A 521 -29.34 3.19 -17.76
CA ARG A 521 -30.30 4.24 -17.51
C ARG A 521 -31.68 3.84 -18.04
N ASN A 522 -32.66 3.85 -17.20
CA ASN A 522 -34.05 3.58 -17.58
C ASN A 522 -34.66 4.83 -18.24
N ALA A 523 -35.17 4.66 -19.48
CA ALA A 523 -35.73 5.77 -20.25
C ALA A 523 -37.01 6.37 -19.65
N GLN A 524 -37.74 5.59 -18.84
CA GLN A 524 -39.00 6.04 -18.20
C GLN A 524 -38.76 6.81 -16.91
N THR A 525 -37.86 6.35 -16.06
CA THR A 525 -37.57 6.97 -14.76
C THR A 525 -36.43 7.99 -14.84
N GLY A 526 -35.57 7.92 -15.85
CA GLY A 526 -34.35 8.70 -15.95
C GLY A 526 -33.27 8.28 -14.96
N GLN A 527 -33.49 7.20 -14.16
CA GLN A 527 -32.59 6.70 -13.13
C GLN A 527 -31.71 5.56 -13.66
N LEU A 528 -30.65 5.21 -12.90
CA LEU A 528 -29.77 4.06 -13.18
C LEU A 528 -30.34 2.80 -12.49
N ASP A 529 -31.57 2.44 -12.87
CA ASP A 529 -32.34 1.31 -12.30
C ASP A 529 -32.73 0.24 -13.34
N GLY A 530 -32.19 0.31 -14.55
CA GLY A 530 -32.37 -0.68 -15.61
C GLY A 530 -31.64 -2.00 -15.33
N SER A 531 -31.39 -2.81 -16.37
CA SER A 531 -30.56 -4.03 -16.29
C SER A 531 -29.10 -3.70 -15.98
N ASN A 532 -28.29 -4.71 -15.62
CA ASN A 532 -26.84 -4.56 -15.55
C ASN A 532 -26.28 -4.12 -16.92
N ILE A 533 -25.20 -3.34 -16.90
CA ILE A 533 -24.50 -2.99 -18.16
C ILE A 533 -23.93 -4.27 -18.79
N PRO A 534 -23.94 -4.41 -20.13
CA PRO A 534 -23.48 -5.61 -20.81
C PRO A 534 -21.95 -5.64 -21.00
N THR A 535 -21.18 -5.33 -19.95
CA THR A 535 -19.72 -5.30 -20.03
C THR A 535 -19.15 -6.69 -19.76
N ASP A 536 -18.45 -7.27 -20.73
CA ASP A 536 -17.69 -8.51 -20.57
C ASP A 536 -16.23 -8.21 -20.18
N LEU A 537 -15.96 -8.22 -18.87
CA LEU A 537 -14.63 -7.91 -18.33
C LEU A 537 -13.60 -9.01 -18.67
N ALA A 538 -14.05 -10.25 -18.81
CA ALA A 538 -13.19 -11.37 -19.18
C ALA A 538 -12.73 -11.25 -20.64
N ALA A 539 -13.63 -10.91 -21.59
CA ALA A 539 -13.25 -10.62 -22.97
C ALA A 539 -12.33 -9.40 -23.08
N ASN A 540 -12.52 -8.39 -22.22
CA ASN A 540 -11.59 -7.25 -22.12
C ASN A 540 -10.20 -7.70 -21.68
N ALA A 541 -10.08 -8.55 -20.66
CA ALA A 541 -8.80 -9.10 -20.21
C ALA A 541 -8.10 -9.91 -21.32
N GLU A 542 -8.85 -10.73 -22.05
CA GLU A 542 -8.35 -11.49 -23.19
C GLU A 542 -7.81 -10.57 -24.29
N SER A 543 -8.49 -9.50 -24.59
CA SER A 543 -8.05 -8.49 -25.57
C SER A 543 -6.75 -7.78 -25.18
N LEU A 544 -6.42 -7.72 -23.89
CA LEU A 544 -5.15 -7.21 -23.35
C LEU A 544 -4.02 -8.26 -23.35
N GLY A 545 -4.30 -9.48 -23.81
CA GLY A 545 -3.33 -10.57 -23.99
C GLY A 545 -3.30 -11.59 -22.86
N ALA A 546 -4.19 -11.52 -21.86
CA ALA A 546 -4.29 -12.53 -20.81
C ALA A 546 -4.88 -13.84 -21.33
N ILE A 547 -4.54 -14.95 -20.64
CA ILE A 547 -5.34 -16.19 -20.71
C ILE A 547 -6.53 -15.99 -19.77
N VAL A 548 -7.74 -16.36 -20.20
CA VAL A 548 -8.94 -16.11 -19.41
C VAL A 548 -9.66 -17.42 -19.09
N LEU A 549 -9.96 -17.63 -17.81
CA LEU A 549 -10.73 -18.74 -17.29
C LEU A 549 -12.02 -18.21 -16.65
N ARG A 550 -13.16 -18.90 -16.91
CA ARG A 550 -14.49 -18.51 -16.42
C ARG A 550 -15.08 -19.69 -15.61
N PRO A 551 -14.60 -19.91 -14.38
CA PRO A 551 -15.08 -21.03 -13.58
C PRO A 551 -16.49 -20.78 -13.04
N GLU A 552 -17.23 -21.87 -12.83
CA GLU A 552 -18.50 -21.87 -12.11
C GLU A 552 -18.35 -22.66 -10.80
N GLY A 553 -18.77 -22.04 -9.69
CA GLY A 553 -18.74 -22.64 -8.36
C GLY A 553 -17.32 -22.93 -7.83
N LYS A 554 -17.25 -23.53 -6.63
CA LYS A 554 -15.98 -23.76 -5.92
C LYS A 554 -15.08 -24.79 -6.62
N GLU A 555 -15.66 -25.87 -7.13
CA GLU A 555 -14.87 -26.92 -7.83
C GLU A 555 -14.28 -26.39 -9.13
N GLY A 556 -15.07 -25.61 -9.91
CA GLY A 556 -14.58 -24.94 -11.11
C GLY A 556 -13.46 -23.97 -10.80
N LEU A 557 -13.59 -23.18 -9.72
CA LEU A 557 -12.55 -22.25 -9.27
C LEU A 557 -11.24 -22.97 -8.93
N LEU A 558 -11.29 -24.08 -8.18
CA LEU A 558 -10.08 -24.84 -7.84
C LEU A 558 -9.39 -25.41 -9.08
N LYS A 559 -10.17 -25.94 -10.06
CA LYS A 559 -9.62 -26.38 -11.34
C LYS A 559 -8.98 -25.24 -12.13
N ALA A 560 -9.61 -24.06 -12.15
CA ALA A 560 -9.05 -22.89 -12.81
C ALA A 560 -7.74 -22.40 -12.16
N LEU A 561 -7.62 -22.48 -10.84
CA LEU A 561 -6.39 -22.19 -10.13
C LEU A 561 -5.27 -23.17 -10.47
N ASP A 562 -5.57 -24.49 -10.52
CA ASP A 562 -4.62 -25.51 -10.96
C ASP A 562 -4.17 -25.29 -12.42
N GLU A 563 -5.10 -24.99 -13.30
CA GLU A 563 -4.83 -24.71 -14.71
C GLU A 563 -3.97 -23.45 -14.86
N ALA A 564 -4.27 -22.38 -14.12
CA ALA A 564 -3.50 -21.14 -14.12
C ALA A 564 -2.03 -21.34 -13.73
N LYS A 565 -1.71 -22.28 -12.83
CA LYS A 565 -0.32 -22.62 -12.48
C LYS A 565 0.48 -23.15 -13.67
N THR A 566 -0.16 -23.79 -14.62
CA THR A 566 0.51 -24.44 -15.78
C THR A 566 0.92 -23.45 -16.86
N TYR A 567 0.35 -22.26 -16.88
CA TYR A 567 0.66 -21.23 -17.88
C TYR A 567 1.87 -20.40 -17.48
N ASP A 568 2.60 -19.90 -18.47
CA ASP A 568 3.74 -18.98 -18.33
C ASP A 568 3.37 -17.50 -18.53
N ARG A 569 2.08 -17.22 -18.85
CA ARG A 569 1.54 -15.90 -19.14
C ARG A 569 0.46 -15.51 -18.14
N THR A 570 0.28 -14.22 -17.94
CA THR A 570 -0.77 -13.67 -17.08
C THR A 570 -2.12 -14.29 -17.38
N THR A 571 -2.76 -14.79 -16.33
CA THR A 571 -4.05 -15.47 -16.38
C THR A 571 -5.07 -14.70 -15.55
N VAL A 572 -6.25 -14.48 -16.12
CA VAL A 572 -7.39 -13.86 -15.41
C VAL A 572 -8.45 -14.94 -15.17
N ILE A 573 -8.77 -15.15 -13.90
CA ILE A 573 -9.88 -16.00 -13.46
C ILE A 573 -11.04 -15.06 -13.13
N ALA A 574 -11.99 -14.96 -14.05
CA ALA A 574 -13.16 -14.09 -13.92
C ALA A 574 -14.32 -14.89 -13.30
N ILE A 575 -14.79 -14.41 -12.16
CA ILE A 575 -15.83 -15.09 -11.38
C ILE A 575 -16.85 -14.09 -10.83
N ASP A 576 -18.15 -14.40 -10.99
CA ASP A 576 -19.22 -13.64 -10.36
C ASP A 576 -19.33 -13.99 -8.88
N VAL A 577 -19.53 -12.98 -8.04
CA VAL A 577 -19.73 -13.13 -6.61
C VAL A 577 -21.00 -12.42 -6.15
N ASP A 578 -21.66 -13.01 -5.15
CA ASP A 578 -22.85 -12.39 -4.57
C ASP A 578 -22.46 -11.17 -3.72
N ARG A 579 -22.92 -10.00 -4.15
CA ARG A 579 -22.64 -8.73 -3.47
C ARG A 579 -23.38 -8.57 -2.13
N GLU A 580 -24.46 -9.33 -1.91
CA GLU A 580 -25.28 -9.22 -0.70
C GLU A 580 -24.74 -10.13 0.42
N VAL A 581 -23.95 -11.17 0.08
CA VAL A 581 -23.32 -12.09 1.05
C VAL A 581 -21.96 -11.58 1.45
N ARG A 582 -21.88 -10.91 2.58
CA ARG A 582 -20.70 -10.17 3.05
C ARG A 582 -20.09 -10.82 4.30
N VAL A 583 -18.79 -10.58 4.49
CA VAL A 583 -18.14 -10.87 5.76
C VAL A 583 -18.55 -9.81 6.77
N PRO A 584 -19.11 -10.18 7.93
CA PRO A 584 -19.57 -9.22 8.92
C PRO A 584 -18.49 -8.27 9.46
N GLY A 585 -18.89 -7.13 9.99
CA GLY A 585 -18.09 -6.35 10.92
C GLY A 585 -18.13 -6.96 12.32
N TYR A 586 -17.04 -6.85 13.08
CA TYR A 586 -16.93 -7.48 14.40
C TYR A 586 -16.45 -6.47 15.44
N GLU A 587 -17.30 -6.16 16.40
CA GLU A 587 -16.93 -5.39 17.62
C GLU A 587 -16.22 -4.05 17.34
N SER A 588 -16.54 -3.41 16.19
CA SER A 588 -15.89 -2.16 15.77
C SER A 588 -16.87 -1.19 15.12
N TRP A 589 -16.45 0.06 15.06
CA TRP A 589 -17.17 1.14 14.40
C TRP A 589 -16.17 1.99 13.61
N TRP A 590 -16.67 2.64 12.56
CA TRP A 590 -15.89 3.60 11.77
C TRP A 590 -16.74 4.85 11.56
N ASP A 591 -16.20 6.01 11.89
CA ASP A 591 -16.88 7.29 11.75
C ASP A 591 -17.12 7.63 10.28
N VAL A 592 -18.35 7.48 9.86
CA VAL A 592 -18.87 7.96 8.59
C VAL A 592 -20.01 8.90 8.89
N PRO A 593 -19.80 10.23 8.72
CA PRO A 593 -20.81 11.22 9.07
C PRO A 593 -22.12 11.00 8.32
N ILE A 594 -23.23 11.15 9.04
CA ILE A 594 -24.58 11.00 8.50
C ILE A 594 -25.26 12.37 8.47
N ALA A 595 -26.06 12.62 7.45
CA ALA A 595 -26.76 13.90 7.27
C ALA A 595 -27.59 14.26 8.51
N GLU A 596 -27.43 15.47 9.02
CA GLU A 596 -28.14 15.97 10.22
C GLU A 596 -29.63 16.20 9.94
N VAL A 597 -29.99 16.48 8.70
CA VAL A 597 -31.38 16.66 8.26
C VAL A 597 -31.63 15.82 6.99
N SER A 598 -32.76 15.13 6.97
CA SER A 598 -33.23 14.36 5.81
C SER A 598 -34.74 14.20 5.83
N THR A 599 -35.34 14.06 4.64
CA THR A 599 -36.72 13.61 4.49
C THR A 599 -36.85 12.09 4.48
N VAL A 600 -35.72 11.37 4.36
CA VAL A 600 -35.65 9.90 4.31
C VAL A 600 -35.55 9.36 5.74
N ASP A 601 -36.45 8.46 6.12
CA ASP A 601 -36.58 7.99 7.51
C ASP A 601 -35.41 7.08 7.90
N GLU A 602 -34.84 6.30 6.94
CA GLU A 602 -33.67 5.46 7.16
C GLU A 602 -32.42 6.32 7.50
N VAL A 603 -32.28 7.49 6.87
CA VAL A 603 -31.18 8.43 7.19
C VAL A 603 -31.36 8.99 8.60
N LYS A 604 -32.61 9.32 9.02
CA LYS A 604 -32.89 9.79 10.39
C LYS A 604 -32.56 8.71 11.42
N ALA A 605 -32.91 7.46 11.14
CA ALA A 605 -32.61 6.33 12.03
C ALA A 605 -31.09 6.11 12.15
N ALA A 606 -30.37 6.07 11.02
CA ALA A 606 -28.92 5.93 10.98
C ALA A 606 -28.22 7.10 11.71
N ARG A 607 -28.74 8.34 11.59
CA ARG A 607 -28.20 9.51 12.33
C ARG A 607 -28.28 9.32 13.84
N LYS A 608 -29.37 8.77 14.34
CA LYS A 608 -29.53 8.51 15.78
C LYS A 608 -28.48 7.49 16.28
N GLU A 609 -28.28 6.40 15.55
CA GLU A 609 -27.24 5.40 15.89
C GLU A 609 -25.84 6.02 15.82
N TYR A 610 -25.58 6.87 14.83
CA TYR A 610 -24.33 7.60 14.69
C TYR A 610 -24.03 8.46 15.93
N GLU A 611 -25.02 9.22 16.43
CA GLU A 611 -24.87 10.07 17.61
C GLU A 611 -24.58 9.27 18.89
N GLU A 612 -25.10 8.04 19.00
CA GLU A 612 -24.79 7.12 20.10
C GLU A 612 -23.36 6.56 20.05
N MET A 613 -22.79 6.47 18.84
CA MET A 613 -21.45 5.92 18.64
C MET A 613 -20.35 6.99 18.72
N VAL A 614 -20.56 8.16 18.14
CA VAL A 614 -19.55 9.23 18.10
C VAL A 614 -19.14 9.70 19.50
N VAL A 615 -20.03 9.63 20.49
CA VAL A 615 -19.70 9.98 21.88
C VAL A 615 -18.72 9.00 22.55
N LYS A 616 -18.49 7.83 21.95
CA LYS A 616 -17.51 6.83 22.43
C LYS A 616 -16.09 7.12 21.96
N GLU A 617 -15.92 8.08 21.05
CA GLU A 617 -14.59 8.52 20.64
C GLU A 617 -13.80 9.11 21.79
N LYS A 618 -12.54 8.70 21.92
CA LYS A 618 -11.68 9.10 23.04
C LYS A 618 -10.65 10.14 22.61
N TYR A 619 -10.40 11.07 23.49
CA TYR A 619 -9.22 11.94 23.46
C TYR A 619 -8.16 11.35 24.38
N PHE A 620 -7.00 11.04 23.84
CA PHE A 620 -5.84 10.56 24.61
C PHE A 620 -4.91 11.74 24.86
N LEU A 621 -5.03 12.34 26.04
CA LEU A 621 -4.31 13.56 26.46
C LEU A 621 -3.20 13.23 27.45
#